data_11e1eac51de6324ab561aee4aa7bd0ee
#
_entry.id   11e1eac51de6324ab561aee4aa7bd0ee
#
_cell.length_a   1.000
_cell.length_b   1.000
_cell.length_c   1.000
_cell.angle_alpha   90.00
_cell.angle_beta   90.00
_cell.angle_gamma   90.00
#
_symmetry.space_group_name_H-M   'P 1'
#
loop_
_entity.id
_entity.type
_entity.pdbx_description
1 polymer ?
#
loop_
_entity_poly.entity_id
_entity_poly.type
_entity_poly.pdbx_seq_one_letter_code
_entity_poly.pdbx_strand_id
1 'polypeptide(L)'
;MSRVGKMPITIPAGVDVSIKEDQISVKGSGGTLNLSRNALVNVVSKDGKLNFEPANDSREANAMSGTIRQLVNNMVVGVTKGFEKKLNLIGVGYKAAATGAKLNLQVGYSHPVNIDMPQGITVATATPTEIVIKGADRQRVGQIAAEIRAVRPPEPYKGKGIRYADEKIVIKETKKK
;
A
#
# COMPACT_ATOMS: atom_id res chain seq x y z
N MET A 1 14.76 -18.27 14.53
CA MET A 1 14.79 -17.32 13.37
C MET A 1 13.54 -17.43 12.52
N SER A 2 12.97 -16.30 12.08
CA SER A 2 11.82 -16.24 11.19
C SER A 2 12.12 -16.84 9.80
N ARG A 3 11.20 -17.64 9.23
CA ARG A 3 11.34 -18.15 7.84
C ARG A 3 11.51 -17.00 6.83
N VAL A 4 10.75 -15.91 7.02
CA VAL A 4 10.81 -14.73 6.15
C VAL A 4 12.14 -14.00 6.32
N GLY A 5 12.65 -13.86 7.55
CA GLY A 5 13.92 -13.18 7.82
C GLY A 5 15.14 -13.86 7.17
N LYS A 6 15.09 -15.18 6.99
CA LYS A 6 16.17 -15.95 6.35
C LYS A 6 16.24 -15.81 4.82
N MET A 7 15.16 -15.34 4.18
CA MET A 7 15.13 -15.21 2.72
C MET A 7 15.87 -13.94 2.28
N PRO A 8 16.94 -14.03 1.50
CA PRO A 8 17.63 -12.85 0.98
C PRO A 8 16.71 -12.10 0.02
N ILE A 9 16.92 -10.78 -0.09
CA ILE A 9 16.28 -9.95 -1.10
C ILE A 9 17.29 -9.73 -2.22
N THR A 10 16.95 -10.14 -3.44
CA THR A 10 17.75 -9.83 -4.61
C THR A 10 17.46 -8.38 -5.03
N ILE A 11 18.51 -7.58 -5.22
CA ILE A 11 18.39 -6.21 -5.70
C ILE A 11 18.29 -6.28 -7.23
N PRO A 12 17.18 -5.86 -7.84
CA PRO A 12 17.04 -5.83 -9.29
C PRO A 12 17.93 -4.73 -9.90
N ALA A 13 18.28 -4.90 -11.18
CA ALA A 13 19.04 -3.88 -11.92
C ALA A 13 18.28 -2.54 -11.93
N GLY A 14 19.00 -1.45 -11.67
CA GLY A 14 18.42 -0.10 -11.61
C GLY A 14 17.86 0.31 -10.24
N VAL A 15 18.09 -0.50 -9.20
CA VAL A 15 17.76 -0.13 -7.81
C VAL A 15 19.06 0.02 -7.01
N ASP A 16 19.22 1.20 -6.40
CA ASP A 16 20.30 1.48 -5.48
C ASP A 16 19.82 1.39 -4.04
N VAL A 17 20.50 0.61 -3.22
CA VAL A 17 20.23 0.50 -1.79
C VAL A 17 21.38 1.07 -0.99
N SER A 18 21.10 2.10 -0.21
CA SER A 18 22.07 2.75 0.68
C SER A 18 21.69 2.41 2.13
N ILE A 19 22.60 1.78 2.85
CA ILE A 19 22.45 1.44 4.27
C ILE A 19 23.32 2.39 5.06
N LYS A 20 22.70 3.30 5.81
CA LYS A 20 23.35 4.22 6.76
C LYS A 20 23.11 3.72 8.18
N GLU A 21 23.77 4.36 9.15
CA GLU A 21 23.64 3.99 10.58
C GLU A 21 22.18 4.06 11.07
N ASP A 22 21.44 5.10 10.68
CA ASP A 22 20.07 5.36 11.14
C ASP A 22 18.98 5.04 10.10
N GLN A 23 19.36 4.80 8.86
CA GLN A 23 18.39 4.77 7.75
C GLN A 23 18.79 3.84 6.62
N ILE A 24 17.81 3.14 6.08
CA ILE A 24 17.89 2.37 4.84
C ILE A 24 17.15 3.15 3.76
N SER A 25 17.86 3.56 2.71
CA SER A 25 17.27 4.24 1.55
C SER A 25 17.28 3.31 0.34
N VAL A 26 16.16 3.22 -0.34
CA VAL A 26 16.00 2.46 -1.59
C VAL A 26 15.59 3.43 -2.68
N LYS A 27 16.43 3.58 -3.70
CA LYS A 27 16.22 4.45 -4.86
C LYS A 27 16.02 3.62 -6.12
N GLY A 28 15.02 3.96 -6.90
CA GLY A 28 14.73 3.30 -8.18
C GLY A 28 13.97 4.22 -9.13
N SER A 29 13.43 3.66 -10.20
CA SER A 29 12.67 4.41 -11.22
C SER A 29 11.40 5.07 -10.65
N GLY A 30 10.76 4.47 -9.64
CA GLY A 30 9.56 4.98 -8.99
C GLY A 30 9.81 6.02 -7.89
N GLY A 31 11.08 6.39 -7.64
CA GLY A 31 11.46 7.38 -6.62
C GLY A 31 12.39 6.83 -5.55
N THR A 32 12.46 7.53 -4.42
CA THR A 32 13.29 7.15 -3.27
C THR A 32 12.39 6.92 -2.06
N LEU A 33 12.54 5.79 -1.43
CA LEU A 33 11.86 5.43 -0.19
C LEU A 33 12.89 5.27 0.93
N ASN A 34 12.52 5.70 2.13
CA ASN A 34 13.37 5.68 3.30
C ASN A 34 12.69 4.91 4.43
N LEU A 35 13.48 4.11 5.15
CA LEU A 35 13.05 3.37 6.32
C LEU A 35 14.06 3.60 7.43
N SER A 36 13.61 3.95 8.63
CA SER A 36 14.48 4.02 9.81
C SER A 36 15.01 2.64 10.17
N ARG A 37 16.32 2.55 10.41
CA ARG A 37 16.97 1.31 10.81
C ARG A 37 16.60 1.00 12.27
N ASN A 38 16.32 -0.26 12.52
CA ASN A 38 16.10 -0.75 13.89
C ASN A 38 17.42 -1.37 14.41
N ALA A 39 17.85 -0.98 15.61
CA ALA A 39 19.06 -1.48 16.25
C ALA A 39 19.05 -3.01 16.49
N LEU A 40 17.88 -3.63 16.52
CA LEU A 40 17.71 -5.07 16.72
C LEU A 40 17.98 -5.91 15.44
N VAL A 41 18.26 -5.26 14.29
CA VAL A 41 18.44 -5.96 13.01
C VAL A 41 19.69 -5.48 12.30
N ASN A 42 20.59 -6.42 11.99
CA ASN A 42 21.74 -6.19 11.15
C ASN A 42 21.37 -6.43 9.68
N VAL A 43 21.62 -5.45 8.84
CA VAL A 43 21.38 -5.53 7.40
C VAL A 43 22.72 -5.55 6.69
N VAL A 44 22.98 -6.62 5.94
CA VAL A 44 24.23 -6.82 5.21
C VAL A 44 23.93 -6.98 3.73
N SER A 45 24.63 -6.20 2.91
CA SER A 45 24.58 -6.33 1.45
C SER A 45 25.78 -7.15 0.98
N LYS A 46 25.54 -8.30 0.33
CA LYS A 46 26.55 -9.16 -0.29
C LYS A 46 26.06 -9.65 -1.65
N ASP A 47 26.91 -9.56 -2.67
CA ASP A 47 26.64 -10.12 -4.01
C ASP A 47 25.29 -9.70 -4.62
N GLY A 48 24.89 -8.42 -4.45
CA GLY A 48 23.61 -7.92 -4.94
C GLY A 48 22.39 -8.45 -4.18
N LYS A 49 22.60 -9.04 -2.99
CA LYS A 49 21.54 -9.54 -2.11
C LYS A 49 21.62 -8.87 -0.74
N LEU A 50 20.46 -8.60 -0.17
CA LEU A 50 20.33 -8.09 1.20
C LEU A 50 19.96 -9.24 2.13
N ASN A 51 20.75 -9.42 3.17
CA ASN A 51 20.51 -10.35 4.26
C ASN A 51 20.15 -9.58 5.53
N PHE A 52 19.22 -10.14 6.30
CA PHE A 52 18.68 -9.55 7.52
C PHE A 52 18.91 -10.52 8.68
N GLU A 53 19.77 -10.15 9.60
CA GLU A 53 20.12 -10.96 10.75
C GLU A 53 19.67 -10.27 12.05
N PRO A 54 19.12 -11.00 13.03
CA PRO A 54 18.84 -10.43 14.33
C PRO A 54 20.16 -10.04 15.01
N ALA A 55 20.21 -8.88 15.66
CA ALA A 55 21.41 -8.41 16.38
C ALA A 55 21.71 -9.24 17.62
N ASN A 56 20.69 -9.91 18.19
CA ASN A 56 20.79 -10.80 19.33
C ASN A 56 19.77 -11.94 19.23
N ASP A 57 19.86 -12.94 20.10
CA ASP A 57 18.95 -14.10 20.10
C ASP A 57 17.59 -13.84 20.76
N SER A 58 17.24 -12.58 21.02
CA SER A 58 15.94 -12.24 21.60
C SER A 58 14.79 -12.55 20.66
N ARG A 59 13.62 -12.85 21.23
CA ARG A 59 12.39 -13.08 20.48
C ARG A 59 12.00 -11.84 19.66
N GLU A 60 12.24 -10.66 20.19
CA GLU A 60 11.96 -9.38 19.54
C GLU A 60 12.85 -9.15 18.32
N ALA A 61 14.18 -9.36 18.44
CA ALA A 61 15.10 -9.23 17.31
C ALA A 61 14.77 -10.21 16.19
N ASN A 62 14.40 -11.46 16.54
CA ASN A 62 13.93 -12.45 15.58
C ASN A 62 12.64 -12.04 14.88
N ALA A 63 11.68 -11.42 15.57
CA ALA A 63 10.45 -10.91 14.96
C ALA A 63 10.73 -9.71 14.06
N MET A 64 11.55 -8.75 14.53
CA MET A 64 11.91 -7.54 13.80
C MET A 64 12.70 -7.84 12.52
N SER A 65 13.58 -8.85 12.51
CA SER A 65 14.30 -9.24 11.29
C SER A 65 13.38 -9.57 10.13
N GLY A 66 12.29 -10.31 10.39
CA GLY A 66 11.26 -10.62 9.39
C GLY A 66 10.48 -9.39 8.95
N THR A 67 10.13 -8.50 9.88
CA THR A 67 9.39 -7.25 9.60
C THR A 67 10.22 -6.32 8.73
N ILE A 68 11.45 -6.01 9.13
CA ILE A 68 12.35 -5.13 8.38
C ILE A 68 12.64 -5.71 6.99
N ARG A 69 12.91 -7.02 6.91
CA ARG A 69 13.09 -7.69 5.62
C ARG A 69 11.88 -7.46 4.70
N GLN A 70 10.65 -7.63 5.22
CA GLN A 70 9.44 -7.47 4.39
C GLN A 70 9.20 -6.01 3.99
N LEU A 71 9.48 -5.06 4.89
CA LEU A 71 9.39 -3.63 4.58
C LEU A 71 10.37 -3.24 3.46
N VAL A 72 11.63 -3.65 3.57
CA VAL A 72 12.64 -3.38 2.52
C VAL A 72 12.26 -4.08 1.21
N ASN A 73 11.75 -5.30 1.24
CA ASN A 73 11.26 -5.98 0.04
C ASN A 73 10.11 -5.19 -0.62
N ASN A 74 9.17 -4.68 0.17
CA ASN A 74 8.10 -3.83 -0.36
C ASN A 74 8.65 -2.54 -0.98
N MET A 75 9.69 -1.93 -0.38
CA MET A 75 10.34 -0.75 -0.96
C MET A 75 11.00 -1.07 -2.31
N VAL A 76 11.74 -2.17 -2.41
CA VAL A 76 12.38 -2.61 -3.66
C VAL A 76 11.34 -2.87 -4.75
N VAL A 77 10.27 -3.59 -4.45
CA VAL A 77 9.16 -3.83 -5.40
C VAL A 77 8.46 -2.52 -5.76
N GLY A 78 8.25 -1.65 -4.78
CA GLY A 78 7.55 -0.39 -4.98
C GLY A 78 8.29 0.59 -5.89
N VAL A 79 9.63 0.72 -5.75
CA VAL A 79 10.42 1.60 -6.62
C VAL A 79 10.65 1.01 -8.02
N THR A 80 10.43 -0.30 -8.22
CA THR A 80 10.56 -0.95 -9.53
C THR A 80 9.23 -1.02 -10.28
N LYS A 81 8.27 -1.74 -9.73
CA LYS A 81 6.97 -2.01 -10.37
C LYS A 81 5.86 -1.07 -9.89
N GLY A 82 6.01 -0.49 -8.69
CA GLY A 82 4.94 0.23 -8.01
C GLY A 82 3.88 -0.71 -7.43
N PHE A 83 2.97 -0.10 -6.66
CA PHE A 83 1.78 -0.78 -6.15
C PHE A 83 0.53 -0.13 -6.71
N GLU A 84 -0.48 -0.95 -6.95
CA GLU A 84 -1.78 -0.54 -7.46
C GLU A 84 -2.88 -1.09 -6.56
N LYS A 85 -3.87 -0.26 -6.23
CA LYS A 85 -5.12 -0.67 -5.59
C LYS A 85 -6.30 -0.13 -6.40
N LYS A 86 -7.27 -1.01 -6.68
CA LYS A 86 -8.49 -0.69 -7.40
C LYS A 86 -9.68 -0.68 -6.45
N LEU A 87 -10.51 0.33 -6.58
CA LEU A 87 -11.76 0.48 -5.85
C LEU A 87 -12.91 0.64 -6.85
N ASN A 88 -14.03 0.00 -6.54
CA ASN A 88 -15.25 0.07 -7.32
C ASN A 88 -16.34 0.81 -6.53
N LEU A 89 -17.02 1.74 -7.19
CA LEU A 89 -18.19 2.43 -6.66
C LEU A 89 -19.46 1.70 -7.12
N ILE A 90 -20.26 1.27 -6.18
CA ILE A 90 -21.53 0.61 -6.46
C ILE A 90 -22.68 1.42 -5.87
N GLY A 91 -23.54 1.89 -6.74
CA GLY A 91 -24.70 2.69 -6.37
C GLY A 91 -25.16 3.56 -7.52
N VAL A 92 -26.47 3.78 -7.61
CA VAL A 92 -27.07 4.67 -8.63
C VAL A 92 -26.62 6.11 -8.34
N GLY A 93 -26.03 6.75 -9.35
CA GLY A 93 -25.54 8.13 -9.25
C GLY A 93 -24.19 8.28 -8.56
N TYR A 94 -23.52 7.18 -8.15
CA TYR A 94 -22.17 7.26 -7.59
C TYR A 94 -21.15 7.50 -8.71
N LYS A 95 -20.31 8.51 -8.51
CA LYS A 95 -19.28 8.92 -9.47
C LYS A 95 -18.00 9.32 -8.76
N ALA A 96 -16.88 9.05 -9.39
CA ALA A 96 -15.55 9.51 -9.00
C ALA A 96 -14.91 10.25 -10.18
N ALA A 97 -14.25 11.34 -9.92
CA ALA A 97 -13.49 12.10 -10.90
C ALA A 97 -12.13 12.49 -10.31
N ALA A 98 -11.06 12.07 -10.96
CA ALA A 98 -9.70 12.45 -10.61
C ALA A 98 -9.29 13.68 -11.42
N THR A 99 -8.82 14.72 -10.74
CA THR A 99 -8.30 15.95 -11.35
C THR A 99 -6.92 16.26 -10.76
N GLY A 100 -5.87 15.80 -11.45
CA GLY A 100 -4.51 15.93 -10.95
C GLY A 100 -4.31 15.17 -9.63
N ALA A 101 -3.95 15.90 -8.57
CA ALA A 101 -3.74 15.35 -7.23
C ALA A 101 -5.02 15.35 -6.35
N LYS A 102 -6.19 15.60 -6.93
CA LYS A 102 -7.46 15.63 -6.19
C LYS A 102 -8.43 14.58 -6.73
N LEU A 103 -9.11 13.91 -5.83
CA LEU A 103 -10.18 12.98 -6.12
C LEU A 103 -11.49 13.55 -5.61
N ASN A 104 -12.44 13.76 -6.51
CA ASN A 104 -13.79 14.19 -6.19
C ASN A 104 -14.72 12.96 -6.19
N LEU A 105 -15.46 12.78 -5.11
CA LEU A 105 -16.39 11.67 -4.91
C LEU A 105 -17.82 12.17 -4.75
N GLN A 106 -18.72 11.66 -5.56
CA GLN A 106 -20.17 11.83 -5.41
C GLN A 106 -20.77 10.48 -5.03
N VAL A 107 -21.02 10.28 -3.73
CA VAL A 107 -21.44 8.98 -3.19
C VAL A 107 -22.73 9.08 -2.35
N GLY A 108 -23.64 9.94 -2.81
CA GLY A 108 -24.97 10.08 -2.21
C GLY A 108 -25.00 10.94 -0.95
N TYR A 109 -24.01 11.83 -0.79
CA TYR A 109 -24.04 12.93 0.19
C TYR A 109 -24.57 14.20 -0.48
N SER A 110 -25.04 15.17 0.34
CA SER A 110 -25.52 16.49 -0.13
C SER A 110 -24.43 17.35 -0.76
N HIS A 111 -23.15 17.03 -0.50
CA HIS A 111 -21.99 17.71 -1.03
C HIS A 111 -20.97 16.68 -1.58
N PRO A 112 -20.18 17.05 -2.60
CA PRO A 112 -19.09 16.20 -3.05
C PRO A 112 -17.99 16.12 -1.99
N VAL A 113 -17.36 14.95 -1.87
CA VAL A 113 -16.21 14.74 -0.99
C VAL A 113 -14.95 14.87 -1.82
N ASN A 114 -14.07 15.79 -1.42
CA ASN A 114 -12.77 15.99 -2.07
C ASN A 114 -11.67 15.41 -1.19
N ILE A 115 -10.79 14.60 -1.79
CA ILE A 115 -9.64 13.99 -1.12
C ILE A 115 -8.38 14.43 -1.87
N ASP A 116 -7.45 15.05 -1.16
CA ASP A 116 -6.15 15.43 -1.70
C ASP A 116 -5.19 14.22 -1.64
N MET A 117 -4.52 13.94 -2.75
CA MET A 117 -3.54 12.87 -2.82
C MET A 117 -2.19 13.35 -2.28
N PRO A 118 -1.58 12.61 -1.36
CA PRO A 118 -0.24 12.93 -0.88
C PRO A 118 0.81 12.73 -1.97
N GLN A 119 1.97 13.34 -1.78
CA GLN A 119 3.10 13.21 -2.71
C GLN A 119 3.50 11.74 -2.92
N GLY A 120 3.73 11.37 -4.18
CA GLY A 120 4.10 10.01 -4.57
C GLY A 120 2.92 9.06 -4.77
N ILE A 121 1.68 9.54 -4.64
CA ILE A 121 0.45 8.80 -4.96
C ILE A 121 -0.21 9.44 -6.17
N THR A 122 -0.58 8.62 -7.14
CA THR A 122 -1.38 9.02 -8.29
C THR A 122 -2.73 8.32 -8.26
N VAL A 123 -3.76 9.04 -8.63
CA VAL A 123 -5.12 8.52 -8.75
C VAL A 123 -5.60 8.69 -10.18
N ALA A 124 -6.24 7.67 -10.71
CA ALA A 124 -6.86 7.68 -12.04
C ALA A 124 -8.28 7.12 -11.95
N THR A 125 -9.17 7.69 -12.73
CA THR A 125 -10.55 7.23 -12.88
C THR A 125 -10.76 6.95 -14.37
N ALA A 126 -10.51 5.72 -14.80
CA ALA A 126 -10.74 5.29 -16.18
C ALA A 126 -12.23 5.30 -16.51
N THR A 127 -13.04 4.93 -15.54
CA THR A 127 -14.51 5.04 -15.58
C THR A 127 -14.99 5.83 -14.34
N PRO A 128 -16.16 6.45 -14.38
CA PRO A 128 -16.71 7.16 -13.22
C PRO A 128 -16.97 6.26 -12.00
N THR A 129 -16.96 4.95 -12.18
CA THR A 129 -17.24 3.96 -11.14
C THR A 129 -16.02 3.18 -10.69
N GLU A 130 -14.85 3.45 -11.27
CA GLU A 130 -13.59 2.77 -10.92
C GLU A 130 -12.52 3.78 -10.55
N ILE A 131 -11.87 3.55 -9.42
CA ILE A 131 -10.75 4.36 -8.94
C ILE A 131 -9.52 3.46 -8.90
N VAL A 132 -8.44 3.90 -9.53
CA VAL A 132 -7.14 3.22 -9.52
C VAL A 132 -6.14 4.11 -8.82
N ILE A 133 -5.57 3.60 -7.73
CA ILE A 133 -4.57 4.30 -6.90
C ILE A 133 -3.23 3.63 -7.12
N LYS A 134 -2.21 4.41 -7.51
CA LYS A 134 -0.85 3.91 -7.76
C LYS A 134 0.17 4.70 -6.95
N GLY A 135 1.24 4.01 -6.55
CA GLY A 135 2.36 4.64 -5.86
C GLY A 135 3.48 3.65 -5.56
N ALA A 136 4.65 4.19 -5.21
CA ALA A 136 5.80 3.38 -4.83
C ALA A 136 5.68 2.83 -3.40
N ASP A 137 5.04 3.56 -2.49
CA ASP A 137 4.88 3.16 -1.10
C ASP A 137 3.59 2.37 -0.89
N ARG A 138 3.75 1.06 -0.62
CA ARG A 138 2.63 0.14 -0.36
C ARG A 138 1.74 0.60 0.80
N GLN A 139 2.35 1.15 1.87
CA GLN A 139 1.63 1.59 3.05
C GLN A 139 0.74 2.79 2.70
N ARG A 140 1.29 3.80 2.02
CA ARG A 140 0.54 5.00 1.62
C ARG A 140 -0.57 4.68 0.64
N VAL A 141 -0.29 3.83 -0.37
CA VAL A 141 -1.33 3.36 -1.31
C VAL A 141 -2.47 2.66 -0.57
N GLY A 142 -2.14 1.78 0.39
CA GLY A 142 -3.12 1.08 1.21
C GLY A 142 -3.93 2.01 2.11
N GLN A 143 -3.28 3.00 2.72
CA GLN A 143 -3.91 3.98 3.61
C GLN A 143 -4.93 4.83 2.85
N ILE A 144 -4.53 5.43 1.73
CA ILE A 144 -5.44 6.23 0.89
C ILE A 144 -6.61 5.40 0.37
N ALA A 145 -6.36 4.16 -0.05
CA ALA A 145 -7.44 3.27 -0.46
C ALA A 145 -8.44 2.98 0.67
N ALA A 146 -7.96 2.81 1.90
CA ALA A 146 -8.81 2.62 3.06
C ALA A 146 -9.60 3.89 3.42
N GLU A 147 -8.99 5.06 3.34
CA GLU A 147 -9.66 6.35 3.57
C GLU A 147 -10.78 6.60 2.54
N ILE A 148 -10.50 6.36 1.25
CA ILE A 148 -11.52 6.47 0.20
C ILE A 148 -12.67 5.50 0.46
N ARG A 149 -12.38 4.24 0.81
CA ARG A 149 -13.40 3.25 1.14
C ARG A 149 -14.22 3.64 2.37
N ALA A 150 -13.60 4.26 3.38
CA ALA A 150 -14.26 4.70 4.61
C ALA A 150 -15.25 5.84 4.39
N VAL A 151 -15.11 6.63 3.30
CA VAL A 151 -16.10 7.67 2.94
C VAL A 151 -17.50 7.09 2.82
N ARG A 152 -17.64 5.96 2.14
CA ARG A 152 -18.92 5.27 2.02
C ARG A 152 -18.69 3.75 1.97
N PRO A 153 -18.57 3.09 3.12
CA PRO A 153 -18.32 1.65 3.17
C PRO A 153 -19.49 0.88 2.57
N PRO A 154 -19.26 -0.32 2.02
CA PRO A 154 -20.32 -1.11 1.41
C PRO A 154 -21.33 -1.56 2.45
N GLU A 155 -22.61 -1.40 2.13
CA GLU A 155 -23.70 -1.86 2.99
C GLU A 155 -23.98 -3.37 2.81
N PRO A 156 -24.49 -4.05 3.85
CA PRO A 156 -24.67 -5.49 3.81
C PRO A 156 -25.95 -5.97 3.09
N TYR A 157 -26.83 -5.08 2.62
CA TYR A 157 -28.12 -5.48 2.00
C TYR A 157 -28.11 -5.48 0.47
N LYS A 158 -27.71 -4.35 -0.14
CA LYS A 158 -27.60 -4.19 -1.59
C LYS A 158 -26.16 -4.07 -2.07
N GLY A 159 -25.19 -4.04 -1.16
CA GLY A 159 -23.77 -3.90 -1.47
C GLY A 159 -23.40 -2.53 -2.04
N LYS A 160 -24.23 -1.49 -1.83
CA LYS A 160 -23.91 -0.12 -2.26
C LYS A 160 -22.80 0.47 -1.41
N GLY A 161 -21.90 1.16 -2.03
CA GLY A 161 -20.74 1.79 -1.37
C GLY A 161 -19.48 1.67 -2.21
N ILE A 162 -18.35 2.02 -1.60
CA ILE A 162 -17.02 1.90 -2.18
C ILE A 162 -16.39 0.61 -1.64
N ARG A 163 -15.93 -0.27 -2.51
CA ARG A 163 -15.29 -1.53 -2.13
C ARG A 163 -14.01 -1.75 -2.91
N TYR A 164 -13.11 -2.57 -2.40
CA TYR A 164 -11.99 -3.08 -3.19
C TYR A 164 -12.48 -3.96 -4.34
N ALA A 165 -11.74 -4.00 -5.43
CA ALA A 165 -12.11 -4.79 -6.60
C ALA A 165 -12.21 -6.29 -6.30
N ASP A 166 -11.39 -6.77 -5.36
CA ASP A 166 -11.29 -8.16 -4.90
C ASP A 166 -12.11 -8.45 -3.62
N GLU A 167 -12.85 -7.46 -3.10
CA GLU A 167 -13.61 -7.59 -1.84
C GLU A 167 -14.92 -8.36 -2.05
N LYS A 168 -15.07 -9.46 -1.33
CA LYS A 168 -16.34 -10.18 -1.23
C LYS A 168 -17.17 -9.62 -0.08
N ILE A 169 -18.33 -9.07 -0.40
CA ILE A 169 -19.26 -8.55 0.60
C ILE A 169 -20.25 -9.65 0.95
N VAL A 170 -20.40 -9.90 2.26
CA VAL A 170 -21.45 -10.80 2.75
C VAL A 170 -22.76 -10.04 2.77
N ILE A 171 -23.65 -10.36 1.83
CA ILE A 171 -24.98 -9.79 1.75
C ILE A 171 -25.89 -10.55 2.70
N LYS A 172 -26.57 -9.82 3.59
CA LYS A 172 -27.58 -10.36 4.50
C LYS A 172 -28.91 -10.46 3.77
N GLU A 173 -29.61 -11.57 3.96
CA GLU A 173 -30.99 -11.70 3.47
C GLU A 173 -31.92 -10.78 4.25
N THR A 174 -32.73 -10.01 3.52
CA THR A 174 -33.84 -9.27 4.11
C THR A 174 -34.96 -10.24 4.43
N LYS A 175 -35.52 -10.19 5.63
CA LYS A 175 -36.74 -10.95 5.95
C LYS A 175 -37.78 -10.66 4.85
N LYS A 176 -38.16 -11.68 4.09
CA LYS A 176 -39.39 -11.61 3.29
C LYS A 176 -40.56 -11.41 4.25
N LYS A 177 -41.32 -10.33 4.06
CA LYS A 177 -42.64 -10.20 4.68
C LYS A 177 -43.55 -11.25 4.12
#